data_d7452ceb079e1066de5470c288d4083e
#
_entry.id   d7452ceb079e1066de5470c288d4083e
#
_cell.length_a   1.000
_cell.length_b   1.000
_cell.length_c   1.000
_cell.angle_alpha   90.00
_cell.angle_beta   90.00
_cell.angle_gamma   90.00
#
_symmetry.space_group_name_H-M   'P 1'
#
loop_
_entity.id
_entity.type
_entity.pdbx_description
1 polymer ?
#
loop_
_entity_poly.entity_id
_entity_poly.type
_entity_poly.pdbx_seq_one_letter_code
_entity_poly.pdbx_strand_id
1 'polypeptide(L)'
;MRITSLRNSEKRSRFLARTAKEVKNYAVGKRVGLSLLAVLTLFTVLFYIVAALYKQTGSFTVSVDKYQMTKYGLTLCENRDMENRSSFLNANVNAEICNIAEEWLPGDLDAIDGNHSGEDYVAYTFYLQNSGAVEVPIEYAINISEITNGLDEAIRIRLYVNGEYTNYAKTKNDGTGAEPNTEEFYNASTAVCKRIENFEPGEIVRFTVVIWIEGNDPECVDWLIGGKLKADMFINIIH
;
A
#
# COMPACT_ATOMS: atom_id res chain seq x y z
N MET A 1 -2.10 -28.71 -83.75
CA MET A 1 -1.05 -28.18 -82.91
C MET A 1 -1.43 -26.94 -82.04
N ARG A 2 -2.55 -26.22 -82.31
CA ARG A 2 -2.95 -25.03 -81.51
C ARG A 2 -3.68 -25.30 -80.18
N ILE A 3 -4.35 -26.45 -80.04
CA ILE A 3 -5.19 -26.76 -78.88
C ILE A 3 -4.34 -27.17 -77.63
N THR A 4 -3.21 -27.80 -77.84
CA THR A 4 -2.29 -28.22 -76.75
C THR A 4 -1.53 -27.03 -76.10
N SER A 5 -1.26 -25.98 -76.88
CA SER A 5 -0.57 -24.79 -76.37
C SER A 5 -1.48 -23.90 -75.46
N LEU A 6 -2.75 -23.79 -75.83
CA LEU A 6 -3.75 -23.07 -75.03
C LEU A 6 -4.02 -23.76 -73.70
N ARG A 7 -4.14 -25.09 -73.69
CA ARG A 7 -4.35 -25.89 -72.47
C ARG A 7 -3.16 -25.84 -71.49
N ASN A 8 -1.95 -25.69 -72.02
CA ASN A 8 -0.74 -25.53 -71.16
C ASN A 8 -0.64 -24.09 -70.61
N SER A 9 -1.02 -23.07 -71.37
CA SER A 9 -1.03 -21.70 -70.87
C SER A 9 -2.07 -21.49 -69.75
N GLU A 10 -3.24 -22.09 -69.88
CA GLU A 10 -4.31 -22.06 -68.88
C GLU A 10 -3.91 -22.77 -67.58
N LYS A 11 -3.28 -23.94 -67.65
CA LYS A 11 -2.73 -24.64 -66.47
C LYS A 11 -1.67 -23.83 -65.77
N ARG A 12 -0.78 -23.18 -66.52
CA ARG A 12 0.27 -22.33 -65.99
C ARG A 12 -0.27 -21.07 -65.31
N SER A 13 -1.27 -20.44 -65.87
CA SER A 13 -1.92 -19.27 -65.30
C SER A 13 -2.68 -19.58 -63.99
N ARG A 14 -3.37 -20.73 -63.92
CA ARG A 14 -4.04 -21.23 -62.71
C ARG A 14 -3.05 -21.58 -61.61
N PHE A 15 -1.90 -22.17 -61.94
CA PHE A 15 -0.82 -22.46 -60.99
C PHE A 15 -0.23 -21.20 -60.42
N LEU A 16 0.11 -20.20 -61.25
CA LEU A 16 0.64 -18.89 -60.81
C LEU A 16 -0.36 -18.13 -59.94
N ALA A 17 -1.65 -18.15 -60.26
CA ALA A 17 -2.70 -17.52 -59.46
C ALA A 17 -2.85 -18.19 -58.07
N ARG A 18 -2.70 -19.53 -58.00
CA ARG A 18 -2.76 -20.28 -56.75
C ARG A 18 -1.56 -19.98 -55.84
N THR A 19 -0.36 -19.93 -56.40
CA THR A 19 0.86 -19.57 -55.68
C THR A 19 0.85 -18.15 -55.17
N ALA A 20 0.33 -17.19 -55.98
CA ALA A 20 0.18 -15.80 -55.57
C ALA A 20 -0.82 -15.64 -54.40
N LYS A 21 -1.94 -16.41 -54.43
CA LYS A 21 -2.91 -16.42 -53.33
C LYS A 21 -2.31 -17.01 -52.03
N GLU A 22 -1.52 -18.08 -52.14
CA GLU A 22 -0.85 -18.69 -50.97
C GLU A 22 0.19 -17.77 -50.37
N VAL A 23 1.00 -17.08 -51.18
CA VAL A 23 1.97 -16.06 -50.70
C VAL A 23 1.26 -14.88 -50.05
N LYS A 24 0.13 -14.41 -50.63
CA LYS A 24 -0.66 -13.34 -50.03
C LYS A 24 -1.24 -13.75 -48.67
N ASN A 25 -1.80 -14.97 -48.57
CA ASN A 25 -2.36 -15.50 -47.33
C ASN A 25 -1.27 -15.66 -46.26
N TYR A 26 -0.07 -16.13 -46.63
CA TYR A 26 1.07 -16.22 -45.74
C TYR A 26 1.51 -14.83 -45.23
N ALA A 27 1.60 -13.84 -46.11
CA ALA A 27 1.94 -12.47 -45.73
C ALA A 27 0.92 -11.84 -44.80
N VAL A 28 -0.39 -12.08 -45.04
CA VAL A 28 -1.49 -11.64 -44.17
C VAL A 28 -1.38 -12.36 -42.80
N GLY A 29 -1.21 -13.68 -42.77
CA GLY A 29 -1.06 -14.45 -41.56
C GLY A 29 0.14 -13.99 -40.71
N LYS A 30 1.28 -13.69 -41.36
CA LYS A 30 2.45 -13.14 -40.68
C LYS A 30 2.19 -11.76 -40.08
N ARG A 31 1.47 -10.87 -40.78
CA ARG A 31 1.10 -9.54 -40.24
C ARG A 31 0.12 -9.65 -39.06
N VAL A 32 -0.88 -10.52 -39.16
CA VAL A 32 -1.83 -10.78 -38.08
C VAL A 32 -1.10 -11.39 -36.88
N GLY A 33 -0.21 -12.35 -37.09
CA GLY A 33 0.61 -12.93 -36.02
C GLY A 33 1.50 -11.91 -35.32
N LEU A 34 2.15 -11.01 -36.09
CA LEU A 34 2.98 -9.93 -35.53
C LEU A 34 2.16 -8.90 -34.75
N SER A 35 0.96 -8.53 -35.22
CA SER A 35 0.08 -7.61 -34.49
C SER A 35 -0.48 -8.25 -33.23
N LEU A 36 -0.84 -9.53 -33.24
CA LEU A 36 -1.24 -10.27 -32.04
C LEU A 36 -0.11 -10.34 -30.99
N LEU A 37 1.11 -10.61 -31.44
CA LEU A 37 2.29 -10.62 -30.57
C LEU A 37 2.53 -9.23 -29.95
N ALA A 38 2.43 -8.17 -30.74
CA ALA A 38 2.58 -6.79 -30.25
C ALA A 38 1.52 -6.40 -29.21
N VAL A 39 0.27 -6.81 -29.42
CA VAL A 39 -0.82 -6.60 -28.46
C VAL A 39 -0.56 -7.38 -27.18
N LEU A 40 -0.14 -8.64 -27.27
CA LEU A 40 0.17 -9.47 -26.10
C LEU A 40 1.33 -8.89 -25.27
N THR A 41 2.41 -8.42 -25.94
CA THR A 41 3.52 -7.76 -25.26
C THR A 41 3.10 -6.47 -24.59
N LEU A 42 2.22 -5.67 -25.22
CA LEU A 42 1.68 -4.47 -24.59
C LEU A 42 0.89 -4.79 -23.33
N PHE A 43 0.04 -5.82 -23.35
CA PHE A 43 -0.72 -6.25 -22.18
C PHE A 43 0.18 -6.77 -21.06
N THR A 44 1.23 -7.53 -21.38
CA THR A 44 2.19 -8.01 -20.36
C THR A 44 2.95 -6.86 -19.70
N VAL A 45 3.38 -5.86 -20.49
CA VAL A 45 4.03 -4.65 -19.95
C VAL A 45 3.07 -3.85 -19.08
N LEU A 46 1.84 -3.64 -19.53
CA LEU A 46 0.81 -2.92 -18.75
C LEU A 46 0.52 -3.65 -17.43
N PHE A 47 0.36 -4.97 -17.48
CA PHE A 47 0.14 -5.79 -16.29
C PHE A 47 1.33 -5.71 -15.32
N TYR A 48 2.57 -5.73 -15.84
CA TYR A 48 3.77 -5.56 -15.03
C TYR A 48 3.82 -4.19 -14.36
N ILE A 49 3.48 -3.10 -15.08
CA ILE A 49 3.42 -1.74 -14.52
C ILE A 49 2.36 -1.67 -13.42
N VAL A 50 1.15 -2.21 -13.65
CA VAL A 50 0.09 -2.24 -12.64
C VAL A 50 0.51 -3.05 -11.43
N ALA A 51 1.12 -4.22 -11.62
CA ALA A 51 1.63 -5.05 -10.53
C ALA A 51 2.77 -4.37 -9.74
N ALA A 52 3.66 -3.64 -10.43
CA ALA A 52 4.72 -2.86 -9.79
C ALA A 52 4.16 -1.69 -8.98
N LEU A 53 3.17 -0.96 -9.52
CA LEU A 53 2.47 0.10 -8.79
C LEU A 53 1.71 -0.46 -7.57
N TYR A 54 1.09 -1.63 -7.71
CA TYR A 54 0.40 -2.29 -6.60
C TYR A 54 1.36 -2.74 -5.49
N LYS A 55 2.58 -3.18 -5.85
CA LYS A 55 3.64 -3.50 -4.86
C LYS A 55 4.22 -2.26 -4.18
N GLN A 56 4.15 -1.08 -4.81
CA GLN A 56 4.62 0.18 -4.24
C GLN A 56 3.61 0.86 -3.30
N THR A 57 2.35 0.40 -3.27
CA THR A 57 1.41 0.81 -2.22
C THR A 57 1.81 0.08 -0.95
N GLY A 58 2.52 0.79 -0.05
CA GLY A 58 2.94 0.27 1.24
C GLY A 58 1.76 -0.22 2.07
N SER A 59 2.05 -1.03 3.06
CA SER A 59 1.05 -1.53 4.01
C SER A 59 0.62 -0.47 5.02
N PHE A 60 1.33 0.66 5.10
CA PHE A 60 0.99 1.80 5.95
C PHE A 60 1.18 3.12 5.22
N THR A 61 0.16 3.99 5.25
CA THR A 61 0.22 5.33 4.67
C THR A 61 -0.19 6.39 5.68
N VAL A 62 0.33 7.61 5.52
CA VAL A 62 -0.04 8.77 6.32
C VAL A 62 -0.45 9.90 5.39
N SER A 63 -1.58 10.54 5.67
CA SER A 63 -2.07 11.63 4.85
C SER A 63 -2.71 12.77 5.65
N VAL A 64 -2.53 13.98 5.11
CA VAL A 64 -3.27 15.19 5.48
C VAL A 64 -4.02 15.66 4.25
N ASP A 65 -5.24 16.15 4.42
CA ASP A 65 -6.00 16.73 3.32
C ASP A 65 -5.26 17.90 2.67
N LYS A 66 -5.14 17.90 1.33
CA LYS A 66 -4.38 18.93 0.59
C LYS A 66 -4.94 20.34 0.78
N TYR A 67 -6.24 20.47 0.98
CA TYR A 67 -6.86 21.76 1.25
C TYR A 67 -6.45 22.29 2.63
N GLN A 68 -6.42 21.42 3.64
CA GLN A 68 -5.97 21.74 4.99
C GLN A 68 -4.48 22.07 5.02
N MET A 69 -3.65 21.34 4.28
CA MET A 69 -2.25 21.66 4.08
C MET A 69 -2.07 23.07 3.53
N THR A 70 -2.80 23.44 2.49
CA THR A 70 -2.67 24.74 1.84
C THR A 70 -3.25 25.88 2.68
N LYS A 71 -4.41 25.66 3.30
CA LYS A 71 -5.15 26.70 4.02
C LYS A 71 -4.60 26.97 5.41
N TYR A 72 -4.23 25.93 6.13
CA TYR A 72 -3.83 25.99 7.54
C TYR A 72 -2.35 25.70 7.78
N GLY A 73 -1.64 25.25 6.76
CA GLY A 73 -0.21 24.98 6.84
C GLY A 73 0.16 23.66 7.53
N LEU A 74 -0.75 22.68 7.62
CA LEU A 74 -0.40 21.36 8.14
C LEU A 74 0.48 20.63 7.14
N THR A 75 1.67 20.20 7.57
CA THR A 75 2.63 19.50 6.70
C THR A 75 3.22 18.27 7.37
N LEU A 76 3.44 17.23 6.58
CA LEU A 76 4.12 16.00 6.99
C LEU A 76 5.56 15.99 6.50
N CYS A 77 6.45 15.35 7.26
CA CYS A 77 7.82 15.07 6.85
C CYS A 77 8.32 13.77 7.51
N GLU A 78 9.20 13.04 6.84
CA GLU A 78 9.86 11.86 7.43
C GLU A 78 11.01 12.24 8.36
N ASN A 79 11.53 13.47 8.27
CA ASN A 79 12.66 13.94 9.06
C ASN A 79 12.27 15.17 9.89
N ARG A 80 12.87 15.29 11.06
CA ARG A 80 12.62 16.39 12.00
C ARG A 80 12.98 17.76 11.45
N ASP A 81 13.88 17.85 10.50
CA ASP A 81 14.32 19.11 9.86
C ASP A 81 13.25 19.71 8.95
N MET A 82 12.17 18.96 8.64
CA MET A 82 11.07 19.38 7.78
C MET A 82 11.49 19.83 6.36
N GLU A 83 12.62 19.30 5.84
CA GLU A 83 13.13 19.70 4.51
C GLU A 83 12.23 19.18 3.37
N ASN A 84 11.71 17.96 3.48
CA ASN A 84 10.91 17.29 2.44
C ASN A 84 9.42 17.23 2.82
N ARG A 85 8.76 18.37 2.83
CA ARG A 85 7.35 18.49 3.22
C ARG A 85 6.40 17.85 2.21
N SER A 86 5.43 17.11 2.70
CA SER A 86 4.42 16.41 1.91
C SER A 86 3.04 16.48 2.55
N SER A 87 2.01 16.17 1.78
CA SER A 87 0.67 15.86 2.31
C SER A 87 0.42 14.35 2.39
N PHE A 88 1.36 13.53 1.91
CA PHE A 88 1.23 12.09 1.87
C PHE A 88 2.59 11.42 2.05
N LEU A 89 2.64 10.44 2.94
CA LEU A 89 3.80 9.60 3.21
C LEU A 89 3.40 8.13 3.07
N ASN A 90 4.36 7.28 2.73
CA ASN A 90 4.14 5.86 2.50
C ASN A 90 5.29 5.02 3.04
N ALA A 91 5.01 4.18 4.01
CA ALA A 91 5.95 3.18 4.46
C ALA A 91 5.95 1.99 3.48
N ASN A 92 7.01 1.86 2.71
CA ASN A 92 7.25 0.64 1.94
C ASN A 92 7.60 -0.49 2.89
N VAL A 93 6.71 -1.45 3.03
CA VAL A 93 6.91 -2.62 3.89
C VAL A 93 7.15 -3.85 3.04
N ASN A 94 8.09 -4.69 3.44
CA ASN A 94 8.25 -6.03 2.88
C ASN A 94 7.00 -6.86 3.18
N ALA A 95 6.60 -7.68 2.23
CA ALA A 95 5.25 -8.19 2.10
C ALA A 95 4.86 -9.31 3.09
N GLU A 96 5.80 -9.87 3.85
CA GLU A 96 5.56 -11.03 4.73
C GLU A 96 6.22 -10.77 6.07
N ILE A 97 5.41 -10.61 7.12
CA ILE A 97 5.87 -10.55 8.50
C ILE A 97 5.41 -11.80 9.24
N CYS A 98 6.27 -12.36 10.10
CA CYS A 98 5.90 -13.42 11.01
C CYS A 98 5.34 -12.84 12.32
N ASN A 99 4.72 -13.68 13.13
CA ASN A 99 4.32 -13.28 14.48
C ASN A 99 5.55 -13.23 15.40
N ILE A 100 5.59 -12.20 16.24
CA ILE A 100 6.62 -12.03 17.28
C ILE A 100 5.96 -11.63 18.59
N ALA A 101 6.63 -11.88 19.71
CA ALA A 101 6.20 -11.37 21.00
C ALA A 101 6.60 -9.88 21.16
N GLU A 102 5.80 -9.10 21.87
CA GLU A 102 6.07 -7.68 22.13
C GLU A 102 7.48 -7.44 22.67
N GLU A 103 8.00 -8.34 23.50
CA GLU A 103 9.32 -8.24 24.14
C GLU A 103 10.48 -8.33 23.13
N TRP A 104 10.23 -8.78 21.90
CA TRP A 104 11.23 -8.89 20.83
C TRP A 104 11.32 -7.63 19.97
N LEU A 105 10.40 -6.69 20.17
CA LEU A 105 10.48 -5.39 19.50
C LEU A 105 11.70 -4.61 20.00
N PRO A 106 12.47 -3.94 19.13
CA PRO A 106 13.55 -3.04 19.54
C PRO A 106 13.06 -1.93 20.47
N GLY A 107 13.88 -1.59 21.47
CA GLY A 107 13.50 -0.57 22.46
C GLY A 107 13.65 0.88 21.97
N ASP A 108 14.30 1.08 20.81
CA ASP A 108 14.66 2.39 20.26
C ASP A 108 13.82 2.79 19.00
N LEU A 109 12.69 2.13 18.77
CA LEU A 109 11.84 2.34 17.58
C LEU A 109 11.42 3.80 17.40
N ASP A 110 11.19 4.53 18.49
CA ASP A 110 10.83 5.94 18.43
C ASP A 110 12.03 6.90 18.17
N ALA A 111 13.25 6.38 18.16
CA ALA A 111 14.45 7.18 17.92
C ALA A 111 14.93 7.23 16.46
N ILE A 112 14.30 6.46 15.56
CA ILE A 112 14.71 6.30 14.18
C ILE A 112 13.68 6.98 13.27
N ASP A 113 14.14 7.88 12.40
CA ASP A 113 13.27 8.62 11.46
C ASP A 113 12.89 7.78 10.23
N GLY A 114 11.72 8.07 9.65
CA GLY A 114 11.24 7.45 8.42
C GLY A 114 10.88 5.97 8.57
N ASN A 115 11.02 5.22 7.48
CA ASN A 115 10.75 3.79 7.47
C ASN A 115 11.94 2.99 8.01
N HIS A 116 11.73 2.34 9.14
CA HIS A 116 12.69 1.47 9.81
C HIS A 116 12.06 0.12 10.21
N SER A 117 11.12 -0.35 9.38
CA SER A 117 10.50 -1.66 9.54
C SER A 117 11.54 -2.78 9.63
N GLY A 118 11.31 -3.70 10.54
CA GLY A 118 12.13 -4.92 10.69
C GLY A 118 11.64 -6.04 9.78
N GLU A 119 12.13 -7.25 10.06
CA GLU A 119 11.73 -8.45 9.34
C GLU A 119 10.28 -8.84 9.66
N ASP A 120 9.86 -8.71 10.93
CA ASP A 120 8.59 -9.18 11.45
C ASP A 120 7.68 -8.07 12.02
N TYR A 121 8.00 -6.81 11.77
CA TYR A 121 7.18 -5.67 12.16
C TYR A 121 7.31 -4.52 11.17
N VAL A 122 6.28 -3.70 11.12
CA VAL A 122 6.28 -2.40 10.44
C VAL A 122 6.64 -1.34 11.48
N ALA A 123 7.58 -0.45 11.18
CA ALA A 123 7.86 0.73 12.00
C ALA A 123 8.10 1.95 11.12
N TYR A 124 7.37 3.02 11.41
CA TYR A 124 7.41 4.25 10.62
C TYR A 124 7.29 5.48 11.49
N THR A 125 8.33 6.32 11.47
CA THR A 125 8.34 7.61 12.18
C THR A 125 8.16 8.75 11.20
N PHE A 126 7.33 9.70 11.56
CA PHE A 126 7.12 10.92 10.81
C PHE A 126 6.78 12.09 11.74
N TYR A 127 6.82 13.27 11.18
CA TYR A 127 6.58 14.53 11.86
C TYR A 127 5.41 15.28 11.21
N LEU A 128 4.54 15.81 12.05
CA LEU A 128 3.50 16.74 11.66
C LEU A 128 3.86 18.13 12.18
N GLN A 129 3.83 19.13 11.32
CA GLN A 129 4.07 20.53 11.70
C GLN A 129 2.87 21.40 11.37
N ASN A 130 2.51 22.28 12.30
CA ASN A 130 1.69 23.44 12.01
C ASN A 130 2.59 24.58 11.48
N SER A 131 2.75 24.67 10.16
CA SER A 131 3.49 25.76 9.49
C SER A 131 2.61 26.99 9.26
N GLY A 132 1.36 26.97 9.73
CA GLY A 132 0.41 28.08 9.61
C GLY A 132 0.65 29.20 10.62
N ALA A 133 -0.27 30.16 10.64
CA ALA A 133 -0.21 31.34 11.52
C ALA A 133 -1.22 31.26 12.67
N VAL A 134 -2.03 30.20 12.74
CA VAL A 134 -3.10 30.05 13.74
C VAL A 134 -3.02 28.68 14.39
N GLU A 135 -3.37 28.61 15.65
CA GLU A 135 -3.64 27.39 16.39
C GLU A 135 -4.84 26.67 15.76
N VAL A 136 -4.75 25.33 15.67
CA VAL A 136 -5.82 24.50 15.13
C VAL A 136 -5.98 23.22 15.94
N PRO A 137 -7.22 22.78 16.23
CA PRO A 137 -7.46 21.46 16.78
C PRO A 137 -7.34 20.42 15.66
N ILE A 138 -6.63 19.33 15.92
CA ILE A 138 -6.45 18.23 14.98
C ILE A 138 -6.97 16.92 15.55
N GLU A 139 -7.51 16.10 14.68
CA GLU A 139 -7.84 14.71 14.95
C GLU A 139 -6.93 13.83 14.08
N TYR A 140 -6.36 12.81 14.69
CA TYR A 140 -5.61 11.78 13.98
C TYR A 140 -6.23 10.41 14.23
N ALA A 141 -6.38 9.64 13.15
CA ALA A 141 -7.00 8.33 13.18
C ALA A 141 -6.18 7.33 12.37
N ILE A 142 -5.99 6.12 12.91
CA ILE A 142 -5.42 4.99 12.18
C ILE A 142 -6.57 4.07 11.80
N ASN A 143 -6.87 3.99 10.51
CA ASN A 143 -7.88 3.12 9.96
C ASN A 143 -7.26 1.88 9.36
N ILE A 144 -7.95 0.76 9.50
CA ILE A 144 -7.62 -0.52 8.88
C ILE A 144 -8.46 -0.63 7.62
N SER A 145 -7.82 -0.43 6.45
CA SER A 145 -8.51 -0.31 5.15
C SER A 145 -8.65 -1.62 4.39
N GLU A 146 -7.82 -2.61 4.70
CA GLU A 146 -7.90 -3.96 4.12
C GLU A 146 -7.49 -5.00 5.15
N ILE A 147 -8.31 -6.03 5.32
CA ILE A 147 -8.04 -7.18 6.19
C ILE A 147 -8.43 -8.46 5.44
N THR A 148 -7.57 -9.46 5.48
CA THR A 148 -7.91 -10.82 5.05
C THR A 148 -7.51 -11.82 6.13
N ASN A 149 -8.18 -12.98 6.14
CA ASN A 149 -7.96 -14.06 7.09
C ASN A 149 -8.13 -13.67 8.57
N GLY A 150 -8.85 -12.56 8.87
CA GLY A 150 -9.03 -12.11 10.25
C GLY A 150 -7.74 -11.70 10.97
N LEU A 151 -6.74 -11.20 10.23
CA LEU A 151 -5.43 -10.84 10.77
C LEU A 151 -5.51 -9.75 11.86
N ASP A 152 -6.58 -8.97 11.87
CA ASP A 152 -6.87 -7.95 12.88
C ASP A 152 -7.07 -8.53 14.29
N GLU A 153 -7.38 -9.81 14.43
CA GLU A 153 -7.57 -10.46 15.72
C GLU A 153 -6.26 -10.54 16.53
N ALA A 154 -5.11 -10.75 15.87
CA ALA A 154 -3.82 -10.90 16.52
C ALA A 154 -2.86 -9.71 16.28
N ILE A 155 -3.31 -8.67 15.56
CA ILE A 155 -2.48 -7.48 15.34
C ILE A 155 -2.44 -6.60 16.58
N ARG A 156 -1.25 -6.02 16.80
CA ARG A 156 -1.02 -4.91 17.72
C ARG A 156 -0.55 -3.69 16.95
N ILE A 157 -1.02 -2.53 17.38
CA ILE A 157 -0.59 -1.23 16.88
C ILE A 157 -0.08 -0.44 18.07
N ARG A 158 1.23 -0.11 18.07
CA ARG A 158 1.81 0.82 19.01
C ARG A 158 1.93 2.18 18.36
N LEU A 159 1.35 3.18 19.00
CA LEU A 159 1.48 4.57 18.57
C LEU A 159 2.27 5.35 19.62
N TYR A 160 3.40 5.88 19.19
CA TYR A 160 4.14 6.89 19.94
C TYR A 160 3.69 8.28 19.50
N VAL A 161 3.51 9.16 20.46
CA VAL A 161 3.28 10.59 20.27
C VAL A 161 4.28 11.33 21.16
N ASN A 162 5.26 11.99 20.55
CA ASN A 162 6.33 12.70 21.25
C ASN A 162 7.09 11.85 22.30
N GLY A 163 7.23 10.53 22.06
CA GLY A 163 7.98 9.62 22.95
C GLY A 163 7.12 8.79 23.90
N GLU A 164 5.90 9.21 24.17
CA GLU A 164 4.94 8.42 24.95
C GLU A 164 4.17 7.47 24.03
N TYR A 165 3.98 6.20 24.44
CA TYR A 165 3.28 5.23 23.61
C TYR A 165 2.07 4.60 24.27
N THR A 166 1.16 4.16 23.41
CA THR A 166 0.02 3.31 23.75
C THR A 166 -0.06 2.16 22.75
N ASN A 167 -0.28 0.95 23.25
CA ASN A 167 -0.59 -0.20 22.43
C ASN A 167 -2.09 -0.30 22.22
N TYR A 168 -2.51 -0.67 21.02
CA TYR A 168 -3.89 -0.87 20.64
C TYR A 168 -4.08 -2.25 20.07
N ALA A 169 -5.20 -2.89 20.41
CA ALA A 169 -5.60 -4.20 19.92
C ALA A 169 -7.12 -4.27 19.74
N LYS A 170 -7.58 -5.23 18.97
CA LYS A 170 -8.99 -5.61 18.98
C LYS A 170 -9.34 -6.23 20.32
N THR A 171 -10.60 -6.14 20.72
CA THR A 171 -11.11 -6.84 21.91
C THR A 171 -11.02 -8.33 21.74
N LYS A 172 -10.77 -9.05 22.84
CA LYS A 172 -10.75 -10.51 22.87
C LYS A 172 -12.05 -11.11 22.31
N ASN A 173 -11.93 -12.17 21.55
CA ASN A 173 -13.06 -12.87 20.97
C ASN A 173 -13.99 -13.53 22.01
N ASP A 174 -13.50 -13.77 23.22
CA ASP A 174 -14.29 -14.31 24.33
C ASP A 174 -15.19 -13.26 25.02
N GLY A 175 -15.09 -11.99 24.60
CA GLY A 175 -15.88 -10.88 25.15
C GLY A 175 -15.43 -10.38 26.52
N THR A 176 -14.24 -10.75 26.98
CA THR A 176 -13.71 -10.33 28.30
C THR A 176 -13.03 -8.95 28.28
N GLY A 177 -13.04 -8.26 27.11
CA GLY A 177 -12.53 -6.88 26.95
C GLY A 177 -11.18 -6.80 26.29
N ALA A 178 -10.39 -5.79 26.65
CA ALA A 178 -9.08 -5.49 26.03
C ALA A 178 -8.05 -6.60 26.23
N GLU A 179 -7.15 -6.69 25.26
CA GLU A 179 -5.92 -7.49 25.40
C GLU A 179 -5.00 -6.91 26.50
N PRO A 180 -4.13 -7.73 27.12
CA PRO A 180 -3.23 -7.25 28.15
C PRO A 180 -2.37 -6.08 27.67
N ASN A 181 -2.26 -5.03 28.49
CA ASN A 181 -1.46 -3.83 28.24
C ASN A 181 -1.84 -3.07 26.96
N THR A 182 -3.11 -3.17 26.52
CA THR A 182 -3.59 -2.45 25.34
C THR A 182 -4.85 -1.63 25.64
N GLU A 183 -5.06 -0.58 24.84
CA GLU A 183 -6.38 0.04 24.64
C GLU A 183 -7.11 -0.70 23.50
N GLU A 184 -8.43 -0.78 23.62
CA GLU A 184 -9.27 -1.36 22.56
C GLU A 184 -9.24 -0.49 21.31
N PHE A 185 -9.36 -1.11 20.14
CA PHE A 185 -9.61 -0.36 18.91
C PHE A 185 -10.85 0.52 19.07
N TYR A 186 -10.76 1.73 18.53
CA TYR A 186 -11.85 2.70 18.59
C TYR A 186 -13.17 2.15 18.03
N ASN A 187 -13.08 1.38 16.94
CA ASN A 187 -14.18 0.61 16.36
C ASN A 187 -13.64 -0.49 15.42
N ALA A 188 -14.52 -1.23 14.74
CA ALA A 188 -14.15 -2.36 13.89
C ALA A 188 -13.20 -2.01 12.71
N SER A 189 -13.16 -0.76 12.27
CA SER A 189 -12.33 -0.30 11.14
C SER A 189 -11.31 0.77 11.50
N THR A 190 -11.35 1.28 12.72
CA THR A 190 -10.48 2.34 13.21
C THR A 190 -9.80 1.87 14.49
N ALA A 191 -8.50 1.67 14.42
CA ALA A 191 -7.73 1.26 15.59
C ALA A 191 -7.53 2.40 16.58
N VAL A 192 -7.19 3.58 16.09
CA VAL A 192 -6.91 4.77 16.89
C VAL A 192 -7.75 5.93 16.39
N CYS A 193 -8.31 6.72 17.32
CA CYS A 193 -8.92 8.03 17.04
C CYS A 193 -8.68 8.93 18.24
N LYS A 194 -7.81 9.90 18.11
CA LYS A 194 -7.38 10.81 19.19
C LYS A 194 -7.28 12.25 18.68
N ARG A 195 -7.18 13.22 19.60
CA ARG A 195 -7.15 14.65 19.28
C ARG A 195 -5.99 15.36 19.97
N ILE A 196 -5.53 16.42 19.33
CA ILE A 196 -4.71 17.47 19.92
C ILE A 196 -5.53 18.73 19.80
N GLU A 197 -5.99 19.29 20.91
CA GLU A 197 -6.91 20.41 20.92
C GLU A 197 -6.23 21.73 20.52
N ASN A 198 -4.98 21.94 20.95
CA ASN A 198 -4.24 23.18 20.76
C ASN A 198 -2.93 22.87 20.03
N PHE A 199 -2.97 22.75 18.70
CA PHE A 199 -1.77 22.56 17.89
C PHE A 199 -1.27 23.92 17.42
N GLU A 200 -0.27 24.46 18.14
CA GLU A 200 0.25 25.80 18.01
C GLU A 200 1.01 26.05 16.69
N PRO A 201 1.05 27.31 16.19
CA PRO A 201 1.92 27.69 15.09
C PRO A 201 3.40 27.36 15.36
N GLY A 202 4.03 26.66 14.43
CA GLY A 202 5.43 26.24 14.53
C GLY A 202 5.64 24.94 15.32
N GLU A 203 4.63 24.46 16.02
CA GLU A 203 4.71 23.20 16.76
C GLU A 203 4.95 22.01 15.83
N ILE A 204 5.74 21.06 16.31
CA ILE A 204 6.04 19.79 15.62
C ILE A 204 5.69 18.66 16.57
N VAL A 205 4.86 17.72 16.10
CA VAL A 205 4.55 16.47 16.79
C VAL A 205 5.20 15.32 16.05
N ARG A 206 5.95 14.49 16.79
CA ARG A 206 6.52 13.24 16.28
C ARG A 206 5.55 12.10 16.51
N PHE A 207 5.28 11.36 15.47
CA PHE A 207 4.53 10.12 15.50
C PHE A 207 5.43 8.95 15.09
N THR A 208 5.38 7.85 15.84
CA THR A 208 5.94 6.57 15.41
C THR A 208 4.84 5.51 15.50
N VAL A 209 4.56 4.86 14.38
CA VAL A 209 3.59 3.77 14.31
C VAL A 209 4.35 2.47 14.15
N VAL A 210 4.09 1.51 15.03
CA VAL A 210 4.63 0.15 14.95
C VAL A 210 3.47 -0.83 14.86
N ILE A 211 3.53 -1.74 13.89
CA ILE A 211 2.49 -2.76 13.67
C ILE A 211 3.17 -4.13 13.63
N TRP A 212 2.68 -5.07 14.43
CA TRP A 212 3.17 -6.45 14.44
C TRP A 212 2.03 -7.44 14.68
N ILE A 213 2.28 -8.71 14.45
CA ILE A 213 1.37 -9.81 14.81
C ILE A 213 1.86 -10.36 16.15
N GLU A 214 1.02 -10.31 17.19
CA GLU A 214 1.37 -10.74 18.53
C GLU A 214 1.35 -12.27 18.65
N GLY A 215 2.53 -12.86 18.81
CA GLY A 215 2.68 -14.31 18.88
C GLY A 215 2.16 -14.94 20.17
N ASN A 216 2.04 -14.17 21.26
CA ASN A 216 1.49 -14.63 22.53
C ASN A 216 -0.04 -14.49 22.60
N ASP A 217 -0.67 -13.95 21.56
CA ASP A 217 -2.12 -13.80 21.45
C ASP A 217 -2.78 -15.17 21.23
N PRO A 218 -3.80 -15.55 22.01
CA PRO A 218 -4.54 -16.79 21.77
C PRO A 218 -5.24 -16.85 20.40
N GLU A 219 -5.56 -15.71 19.81
CA GLU A 219 -6.14 -15.57 18.48
C GLU A 219 -5.09 -15.68 17.36
N CYS A 220 -3.79 -15.72 17.69
CA CYS A 220 -2.71 -15.93 16.73
C CYS A 220 -2.61 -17.42 16.33
N VAL A 221 -3.45 -17.83 15.42
CA VAL A 221 -3.61 -19.23 14.99
C VAL A 221 -3.29 -19.43 13.50
N ASP A 222 -3.04 -20.67 13.08
CA ASP A 222 -2.55 -21.02 11.73
C ASP A 222 -3.41 -20.49 10.58
N TRP A 223 -4.70 -20.26 10.76
CA TRP A 223 -5.57 -19.77 9.70
C TRP A 223 -5.33 -18.28 9.37
N LEU A 224 -4.59 -17.53 10.20
CA LEU A 224 -4.14 -16.16 9.91
C LEU A 224 -3.03 -16.13 8.85
N ILE A 225 -2.34 -17.25 8.62
CA ILE A 225 -1.23 -17.36 7.68
C ILE A 225 -1.67 -16.91 6.28
N GLY A 226 -0.87 -16.03 5.67
CA GLY A 226 -1.17 -15.41 4.39
C GLY A 226 -2.20 -14.28 4.46
N GLY A 227 -2.63 -13.89 5.66
CA GLY A 227 -3.44 -12.71 5.89
C GLY A 227 -2.75 -11.44 5.40
N LYS A 228 -3.56 -10.45 5.04
CA LYS A 228 -3.08 -9.12 4.61
C LYS A 228 -3.72 -8.06 5.46
N LEU A 229 -2.95 -7.01 5.72
CA LEU A 229 -3.43 -5.83 6.40
C LEU A 229 -2.91 -4.59 5.67
N LYS A 230 -3.80 -3.61 5.49
CA LYS A 230 -3.44 -2.23 5.18
C LYS A 230 -3.98 -1.32 6.25
N ALA A 231 -3.16 -0.40 6.70
CA ALA A 231 -3.54 0.65 7.62
C ALA A 231 -3.20 2.02 7.03
N ASP A 232 -4.07 2.98 7.28
CA ASP A 232 -3.93 4.36 6.81
C ASP A 232 -4.11 5.30 7.98
N MET A 233 -3.17 6.22 8.20
CA MET A 233 -3.32 7.27 9.17
C MET A 233 -3.77 8.56 8.49
N PHE A 234 -4.90 9.10 8.95
CA PHE A 234 -5.45 10.37 8.50
C PHE A 234 -5.34 11.41 9.60
N ILE A 235 -4.92 12.60 9.23
CA ILE A 235 -4.81 13.74 10.14
C ILE A 235 -5.65 14.88 9.56
N ASN A 236 -6.62 15.34 10.32
CA ASN A 236 -7.58 16.35 9.91
C ASN A 236 -7.74 17.44 10.95
N ILE A 237 -7.98 18.68 10.51
CA ILE A 237 -8.44 19.75 11.37
C ILE A 237 -9.93 19.55 11.63
N ILE A 238 -10.31 19.65 12.89
CA ILE A 238 -11.70 19.60 13.35
C ILE A 238 -12.20 21.00 13.62
N HIS A 239 -13.50 21.25 13.40
CA HIS A 239 -14.17 22.54 13.57
C HIS A 239 -15.20 22.48 14.69
#